data_b5682697d5dfab88864f527e99fa3d9b
#
_entry.id   b5682697d5dfab88864f527e99fa3d9b
#
_cell.length_a   1.000
_cell.length_b   1.000
_cell.length_c   1.000
_cell.angle_alpha   90.00
_cell.angle_beta   90.00
_cell.angle_gamma   90.00
#
_symmetry.space_group_name_H-M   'P 1'
#
loop_
_entity.id
_entity.type
_entity.pdbx_description
1 polymer ?
#
loop_
_entity_poly.entity_id
_entity_poly.type
_entity_poly.pdbx_seq_one_letter_code
_entity_poly.pdbx_strand_id
1 'polypeptide(L)'
;MRPAYRAILYVMEKRLPDYRWEIIFVDDGSVDKSSQVLEELSVQDENCRVIELSRNFGKEVALSAGVANASGDAVICLDADLQHPPERIPDMVLEWENGAEVVEMVRGPSKHEPWLRRIGSNLFYFMLRLISSTDILSKTTDFRLMDRKVVDAFCEVEERQRMFRGIIDWLGFRKTSLTFQPEHRKFGISVYSYTKLLNLAINSFISYSSIPLKLIGILGLLITGAGLSGFLWMIVTTIVAREYWNYTPLAFVVVINLIMTGVILTALGLMSLYISKIYSEVQNRPLYTVRKTLNMKK
;
A
#
# COMPACT_ATOMS: atom_id res chain seq x y z
N MET A 1 20.84 10.67 -3.46
CA MET A 1 21.62 9.60 -2.83
C MET A 1 22.74 10.12 -1.93
N ARG A 2 23.81 10.81 -2.41
CA ARG A 2 24.92 11.29 -1.56
C ARG A 2 24.50 12.11 -0.33
N PRO A 3 23.54 13.07 -0.39
CA PRO A 3 23.09 13.78 0.81
C PRO A 3 22.44 12.87 1.86
N ALA A 4 21.64 11.89 1.44
CA ALA A 4 21.01 10.92 2.33
C ALA A 4 22.07 10.04 3.01
N TYR A 5 23.02 9.50 2.23
CA TYR A 5 24.13 8.74 2.76
C TYR A 5 24.91 9.53 3.84
N ARG A 6 25.31 10.77 3.56
CA ARG A 6 26.05 11.60 4.51
C ARG A 6 25.28 11.89 5.79
N ALA A 7 23.98 12.15 5.67
CA ALA A 7 23.13 12.42 6.83
C ALA A 7 22.98 11.17 7.73
N ILE A 8 22.80 9.99 7.13
CA ILE A 8 22.73 8.72 7.88
C ILE A 8 24.08 8.43 8.52
N LEU A 9 25.19 8.52 7.76
CA LEU A 9 26.55 8.29 8.25
C LEU A 9 26.85 9.16 9.47
N TYR A 10 26.55 10.47 9.40
CA TYR A 10 26.73 11.40 10.50
C TYR A 10 25.98 10.95 11.78
N VAL A 11 24.74 10.47 11.64
CA VAL A 11 23.94 9.99 12.78
C VAL A 11 24.56 8.72 13.36
N MET A 12 24.93 7.75 12.52
CA MET A 12 25.51 6.48 12.97
C MET A 12 26.85 6.70 13.69
N GLU A 13 27.75 7.46 13.11
CA GLU A 13 29.08 7.70 13.70
C GLU A 13 29.06 8.58 14.95
N LYS A 14 28.16 9.58 15.03
CA LYS A 14 28.15 10.56 16.12
C LYS A 14 27.19 10.26 17.25
N ARG A 15 26.05 9.57 16.95
CA ARG A 15 24.99 9.33 17.93
C ARG A 15 24.81 7.88 18.30
N LEU A 16 25.31 6.96 17.46
CA LEU A 16 25.20 5.52 17.65
C LEU A 16 26.55 4.81 17.41
N PRO A 17 27.67 5.28 18.02
CA PRO A 17 29.01 4.78 17.73
C PRO A 17 29.22 3.31 18.16
N ASP A 18 28.42 2.84 19.11
CA ASP A 18 28.52 1.47 19.64
C ASP A 18 27.83 0.42 18.77
N TYR A 19 27.07 0.87 17.75
CA TYR A 19 26.34 -0.01 16.83
C TYR A 19 27.15 -0.31 15.58
N ARG A 20 27.14 -1.59 15.18
CA ARG A 20 27.53 -1.98 13.83
C ARG A 20 26.36 -1.75 12.89
N TRP A 21 26.60 -1.16 11.73
CA TRP A 21 25.57 -0.78 10.78
C TRP A 21 25.94 -1.12 9.34
N GLU A 22 24.92 -1.23 8.54
CA GLU A 22 24.99 -1.32 7.09
C GLU A 22 23.91 -0.41 6.49
N ILE A 23 24.18 0.15 5.32
CA ILE A 23 23.18 0.90 4.53
C ILE A 23 22.97 0.14 3.22
N ILE A 24 21.74 -0.29 2.98
CA ILE A 24 21.35 -0.96 1.75
C ILE A 24 20.56 0.01 0.88
N PHE A 25 21.15 0.45 -0.21
CA PHE A 25 20.46 1.20 -1.25
C PHE A 25 19.84 0.24 -2.26
N VAL A 26 18.54 0.39 -2.49
CA VAL A 26 17.84 -0.34 -3.53
C VAL A 26 17.54 0.61 -4.68
N ASP A 27 18.10 0.34 -5.84
CA ASP A 27 17.82 1.05 -7.09
C ASP A 27 16.74 0.31 -7.88
N ASP A 28 15.56 0.89 -7.96
CA ASP A 28 14.40 0.32 -8.65
C ASP A 28 14.46 0.59 -10.17
N GLY A 29 15.59 0.26 -10.78
CA GLY A 29 15.80 0.36 -12.21
C GLY A 29 15.86 1.81 -12.71
N SER A 30 16.58 2.68 -12.03
CA SER A 30 16.77 4.07 -12.43
C SER A 30 17.41 4.19 -13.81
N VAL A 31 16.93 5.15 -14.60
CA VAL A 31 17.46 5.47 -15.94
C VAL A 31 18.40 6.68 -15.94
N ASP A 32 18.58 7.30 -14.77
CA ASP A 32 19.45 8.44 -14.55
C ASP A 32 20.84 8.01 -13.98
N LYS A 33 21.62 8.97 -13.50
CA LYS A 33 22.94 8.72 -12.91
C LYS A 33 22.91 8.11 -11.51
N SER A 34 21.75 7.72 -10.98
CA SER A 34 21.61 7.19 -9.62
C SER A 34 22.45 5.94 -9.40
N SER A 35 22.41 4.98 -10.35
CA SER A 35 23.17 3.75 -10.28
C SER A 35 24.69 4.02 -10.21
N GLN A 36 25.20 4.96 -11.02
CA GLN A 36 26.64 5.34 -10.99
C GLN A 36 27.04 5.93 -9.63
N VAL A 37 26.20 6.81 -9.07
CA VAL A 37 26.46 7.41 -7.75
C VAL A 37 26.48 6.36 -6.64
N LEU A 38 25.60 5.36 -6.71
CA LEU A 38 25.56 4.29 -5.73
C LEU A 38 26.78 3.36 -5.87
N GLU A 39 27.25 3.10 -7.07
CA GLU A 39 28.46 2.36 -7.33
C GLU A 39 29.69 3.06 -6.76
N GLU A 40 29.82 4.38 -6.94
CA GLU A 40 30.91 5.16 -6.35
C GLU A 40 30.86 5.13 -4.81
N LEU A 41 29.68 5.20 -4.19
CA LEU A 41 29.51 5.11 -2.74
C LEU A 41 29.91 3.73 -2.21
N SER A 42 29.54 2.67 -2.89
CA SER A 42 29.89 1.30 -2.47
C SER A 42 31.38 1.01 -2.57
N VAL A 43 32.11 1.67 -3.47
CA VAL A 43 33.59 1.57 -3.53
C VAL A 43 34.25 2.33 -2.37
N GLN A 44 33.64 3.42 -1.91
CA GLN A 44 34.18 4.26 -0.82
C GLN A 44 33.92 3.70 0.57
N ASP A 45 32.86 2.91 0.75
CA ASP A 45 32.44 2.38 2.05
C ASP A 45 31.89 0.96 1.90
N GLU A 46 32.52 0.00 2.55
CA GLU A 46 32.11 -1.42 2.54
C GLU A 46 30.76 -1.64 3.25
N ASN A 47 30.34 -0.74 4.15
CA ASN A 47 29.03 -0.78 4.80
C ASN A 47 27.92 -0.30 3.87
N CYS A 48 28.27 0.39 2.78
CA CYS A 48 27.32 0.82 1.74
C CYS A 48 27.10 -0.32 0.75
N ARG A 49 25.96 -0.97 0.85
CA ARG A 49 25.52 -2.07 -0.01
C ARG A 49 24.53 -1.57 -1.04
N VAL A 50 24.54 -2.15 -2.23
CA VAL A 50 23.63 -1.76 -3.30
C VAL A 50 22.96 -2.98 -3.92
N ILE A 51 21.66 -2.86 -4.14
CA ILE A 51 20.85 -3.80 -4.90
C ILE A 51 20.24 -3.04 -6.08
N GLU A 52 20.66 -3.37 -7.30
CA GLU A 52 20.07 -2.83 -8.52
C GLU A 52 19.07 -3.83 -9.09
N LEU A 53 17.80 -3.42 -9.21
CA LEU A 53 16.75 -4.24 -9.80
C LEU A 53 16.83 -4.16 -11.34
N SER A 54 16.38 -5.22 -12.02
CA SER A 54 16.49 -5.32 -13.47
C SER A 54 15.64 -4.32 -14.24
N ARG A 55 14.57 -3.80 -13.62
CA ARG A 55 13.66 -2.77 -14.12
C ARG A 55 12.95 -2.12 -12.94
N ASN A 56 12.12 -1.12 -13.20
CA ASN A 56 11.22 -0.57 -12.19
C ASN A 56 10.10 -1.59 -11.85
N PHE A 57 10.10 -2.06 -10.60
CA PHE A 57 9.09 -2.94 -10.00
C PHE A 57 8.15 -2.21 -9.04
N GLY A 58 8.49 -0.98 -8.67
CA GLY A 58 7.74 -0.14 -7.75
C GLY A 58 8.29 -0.12 -6.32
N LYS A 59 7.98 0.97 -5.61
CA LYS A 59 8.51 1.27 -4.27
C LYS A 59 8.32 0.14 -3.26
N GLU A 60 7.14 -0.47 -3.21
CA GLU A 60 6.79 -1.54 -2.26
C GLU A 60 7.68 -2.77 -2.45
N VAL A 61 7.97 -3.09 -3.70
CA VAL A 61 8.86 -4.21 -4.07
C VAL A 61 10.31 -3.88 -3.76
N ALA A 62 10.75 -2.64 -4.03
CA ALA A 62 12.10 -2.19 -3.70
C ALA A 62 12.35 -2.20 -2.18
N LEU A 63 11.38 -1.75 -1.36
CA LEU A 63 11.43 -1.88 0.10
C LEU A 63 11.55 -3.34 0.52
N SER A 64 10.74 -4.23 -0.05
CA SER A 64 10.78 -5.66 0.24
C SER A 64 12.14 -6.27 -0.10
N ALA A 65 12.75 -5.85 -1.21
CA ALA A 65 14.09 -6.31 -1.61
C ALA A 65 15.15 -5.86 -0.61
N GLY A 66 15.09 -4.61 -0.14
CA GLY A 66 16.00 -4.09 0.87
C GLY A 66 15.88 -4.84 2.20
N VAL A 67 14.66 -5.00 2.69
CA VAL A 67 14.36 -5.70 3.95
C VAL A 67 14.80 -7.15 3.92
N ALA A 68 14.52 -7.88 2.84
CA ALA A 68 14.88 -9.29 2.69
C ALA A 68 16.41 -9.53 2.62
N ASN A 69 17.18 -8.52 2.28
CA ASN A 69 18.65 -8.62 2.19
C ASN A 69 19.37 -7.93 3.37
N ALA A 70 18.63 -7.41 4.34
CA ALA A 70 19.21 -6.80 5.53
C ALA A 70 19.64 -7.87 6.54
N SER A 71 20.83 -7.68 7.16
CA SER A 71 21.43 -8.66 8.08
C SER A 71 21.48 -8.18 9.55
N GLY A 72 21.13 -6.95 9.85
CA GLY A 72 21.14 -6.39 11.22
C GLY A 72 20.06 -6.97 12.13
N ASP A 73 20.22 -6.83 13.45
CA ASP A 73 19.24 -7.22 14.47
C ASP A 73 17.97 -6.36 14.42
N ALA A 74 18.09 -5.14 13.90
CA ALA A 74 16.97 -4.26 13.56
C ALA A 74 17.17 -3.67 12.16
N VAL A 75 16.06 -3.39 11.45
CA VAL A 75 16.07 -2.81 10.11
C VAL A 75 15.25 -1.53 10.10
N ILE A 76 15.86 -0.45 9.60
CA ILE A 76 15.21 0.84 9.45
C ILE A 76 14.99 1.13 7.97
N CYS A 77 13.73 1.33 7.57
CA CYS A 77 13.36 1.78 6.22
C CYS A 77 13.31 3.29 6.15
N LEU A 78 13.93 3.88 5.13
CA LEU A 78 14.02 5.33 4.95
C LEU A 78 13.94 5.70 3.48
N ASP A 79 13.15 6.73 3.14
CA ASP A 79 13.14 7.29 1.78
C ASP A 79 14.40 8.16 1.54
N ALA A 80 15.01 8.00 0.37
CA ALA A 80 16.25 8.71 0.01
C ALA A 80 16.07 10.21 -0.31
N ASP A 81 14.81 10.72 -0.26
CA ASP A 81 14.49 12.13 -0.57
C ASP A 81 14.67 13.10 0.62
N LEU A 82 15.13 12.58 1.77
CA LEU A 82 15.35 13.32 3.01
C LEU A 82 14.08 13.99 3.60
N GLN A 83 12.87 13.54 3.21
CA GLN A 83 11.65 13.95 3.90
C GLN A 83 11.54 13.33 5.29
N HIS A 84 12.24 12.24 5.50
CA HIS A 84 12.35 11.53 6.77
C HIS A 84 13.68 11.94 7.42
N PRO A 85 13.67 12.59 8.60
CA PRO A 85 14.87 13.08 9.24
C PRO A 85 15.68 11.92 9.84
N PRO A 86 16.92 11.63 9.34
CA PRO A 86 17.77 10.58 9.91
C PRO A 86 18.13 10.82 11.37
N GLU A 87 18.04 12.06 11.85
CA GLU A 87 18.30 12.47 13.23
C GLU A 87 17.36 11.81 14.24
N ARG A 88 16.25 11.21 13.75
CA ARG A 88 15.30 10.44 14.57
C ARG A 88 15.67 8.98 14.73
N ILE A 89 16.66 8.49 14.02
CA ILE A 89 17.13 7.09 14.14
C ILE A 89 17.51 6.74 15.59
N PRO A 90 18.24 7.57 16.36
CA PRO A 90 18.55 7.25 17.74
C PRO A 90 17.31 7.10 18.63
N ASP A 91 16.28 7.93 18.42
CA ASP A 91 15.04 7.85 19.18
C ASP A 91 14.32 6.50 18.88
N MET A 92 14.37 6.05 17.62
CA MET A 92 13.79 4.77 17.22
C MET A 92 14.54 3.58 17.81
N VAL A 93 15.87 3.65 17.83
CA VAL A 93 16.72 2.61 18.45
C VAL A 93 16.44 2.51 19.94
N LEU A 94 16.30 3.64 20.63
CA LEU A 94 15.97 3.66 22.07
C LEU A 94 14.63 2.98 22.36
N GLU A 95 13.59 3.25 21.56
CA GLU A 95 12.29 2.58 21.74
C GLU A 95 12.36 1.08 21.46
N TRP A 96 13.18 0.68 20.48
CA TRP A 96 13.44 -0.74 20.21
C TRP A 96 14.16 -1.43 21.37
N GLU A 97 15.18 -0.80 21.97
CA GLU A 97 15.87 -1.30 23.16
C GLU A 97 14.93 -1.40 24.37
N ASN A 98 13.95 -0.50 24.46
CA ASN A 98 12.89 -0.55 25.47
C ASN A 98 11.85 -1.64 25.20
N GLY A 99 12.03 -2.44 24.14
CA GLY A 99 11.24 -3.63 23.85
C GLY A 99 10.12 -3.43 22.82
N ALA A 100 10.06 -2.30 22.11
CA ALA A 100 9.20 -2.17 20.94
C ALA A 100 9.72 -3.05 19.81
N GLU A 101 8.83 -3.77 19.14
CA GLU A 101 9.18 -4.66 18.03
C GLU A 101 9.11 -3.93 16.68
N VAL A 102 8.21 -2.93 16.60
CA VAL A 102 8.09 -2.00 15.49
C VAL A 102 8.03 -0.59 16.03
N VAL A 103 8.90 0.29 15.55
CA VAL A 103 8.84 1.73 15.84
C VAL A 103 8.48 2.47 14.56
N GLU A 104 7.29 3.07 14.52
CA GLU A 104 6.80 3.76 13.34
C GLU A 104 6.85 5.28 13.51
N MET A 105 7.21 5.96 12.44
CA MET A 105 7.22 7.42 12.41
C MET A 105 5.92 7.95 11.82
N VAL A 106 5.22 8.77 12.59
CA VAL A 106 3.93 9.39 12.23
C VAL A 106 4.14 10.85 11.89
N ARG A 107 3.64 11.28 10.73
CA ARG A 107 3.68 12.70 10.36
C ARG A 107 2.77 13.52 11.27
N GLY A 108 3.36 14.49 11.93
CA GLY A 108 2.61 15.51 12.67
C GLY A 108 1.67 16.32 11.77
N PRO A 109 0.67 17.01 12.35
CA PRO A 109 -0.28 17.83 11.59
C PRO A 109 0.45 18.91 10.79
N SER A 110 0.29 18.90 9.47
CA SER A 110 0.84 19.94 8.59
C SER A 110 -0.03 21.20 8.68
N LYS A 111 0.61 22.35 8.94
CA LYS A 111 -0.07 23.67 9.02
C LYS A 111 -0.60 24.18 7.66
N HIS A 112 -0.20 23.55 6.54
CA HIS A 112 -0.49 24.02 5.18
C HIS A 112 -1.24 23.00 4.30
N GLU A 113 -1.97 22.04 4.89
CA GLU A 113 -2.77 21.11 4.08
C GLU A 113 -4.06 21.80 3.61
N PRO A 114 -4.36 21.81 2.28
CA PRO A 114 -5.63 22.32 1.77
C PRO A 114 -6.80 21.55 2.40
N TRP A 115 -7.84 22.27 2.86
CA TRP A 115 -8.99 21.70 3.59
C TRP A 115 -9.73 20.59 2.82
N LEU A 116 -9.80 20.71 1.48
CA LEU A 116 -10.38 19.71 0.58
C LEU A 116 -9.59 18.38 0.62
N ARG A 117 -8.26 18.45 0.67
CA ARG A 117 -7.40 17.28 0.76
C ARG A 117 -7.53 16.61 2.12
N ARG A 118 -7.72 17.39 3.18
CA ARG A 118 -7.95 16.90 4.54
C ARG A 118 -9.29 16.15 4.66
N ILE A 119 -10.37 16.66 4.04
CA ILE A 119 -11.68 15.99 4.03
C ILE A 119 -11.59 14.68 3.24
N GLY A 120 -11.02 14.70 2.04
CA GLY A 120 -10.85 13.50 1.21
C GLY A 120 -10.00 12.42 1.90
N SER A 121 -8.92 12.82 2.55
CA SER A 121 -8.06 11.92 3.33
C SER A 121 -8.82 11.32 4.53
N ASN A 122 -9.52 12.15 5.31
CA ASN A 122 -10.28 11.67 6.46
C ASN A 122 -11.42 10.71 6.06
N LEU A 123 -12.14 11.01 4.98
CA LEU A 123 -13.19 10.15 4.44
C LEU A 123 -12.61 8.81 3.95
N PHE A 124 -11.50 8.85 3.24
CA PHE A 124 -10.81 7.65 2.77
C PHE A 124 -10.37 6.75 3.94
N TYR A 125 -9.73 7.31 4.97
CA TYR A 125 -9.31 6.54 6.15
C TYR A 125 -10.49 6.07 7.00
N PHE A 126 -11.58 6.85 7.06
CA PHE A 126 -12.82 6.41 7.71
C PHE A 126 -13.41 5.18 6.98
N MET A 127 -13.47 5.23 5.65
CA MET A 127 -13.94 4.09 4.86
C MET A 127 -13.01 2.88 4.99
N LEU A 128 -11.68 3.09 5.00
CA LEU A 128 -10.71 2.01 5.24
C LEU A 128 -10.90 1.36 6.61
N ARG A 129 -11.14 2.13 7.67
CA ARG A 129 -11.43 1.58 9.02
C ARG A 129 -12.70 0.74 9.07
N LEU A 130 -13.75 1.13 8.34
CA LEU A 130 -14.98 0.35 8.25
C LEU A 130 -14.79 -0.99 7.52
N ILE A 131 -13.77 -1.09 6.70
CA ILE A 131 -13.56 -2.15 5.71
C ILE A 131 -12.41 -3.07 6.11
N SER A 132 -11.37 -2.53 6.75
CA SER A 132 -10.18 -3.27 7.17
C SER A 132 -10.33 -3.74 8.61
N SER A 133 -10.00 -5.00 8.85
CA SER A 133 -9.88 -5.57 10.20
C SER A 133 -8.62 -5.10 10.94
N THR A 134 -7.76 -4.31 10.31
CA THR A 134 -6.51 -3.77 10.87
C THR A 134 -6.62 -2.26 11.08
N ASP A 135 -6.20 -1.79 12.26
CA ASP A 135 -6.08 -0.37 12.60
C ASP A 135 -4.92 0.26 11.81
N ILE A 136 -5.17 0.57 10.54
CA ILE A 136 -4.19 1.33 9.73
C ILE A 136 -4.22 2.76 10.23
N LEU A 137 -3.22 3.14 11.03
CA LEU A 137 -3.06 4.52 11.51
C LEU A 137 -2.87 5.46 10.30
N SER A 138 -3.84 6.34 10.08
CA SER A 138 -3.77 7.38 9.08
C SER A 138 -2.62 8.32 9.40
N LYS A 139 -1.58 8.39 8.58
CA LYS A 139 -0.38 9.24 8.68
C LYS A 139 0.91 8.52 9.02
N THR A 140 0.91 7.18 9.19
CA THR A 140 2.16 6.44 9.27
C THR A 140 2.93 6.52 7.95
N THR A 141 4.23 6.54 8.06
CA THR A 141 5.14 6.59 6.91
C THR A 141 5.87 5.25 6.76
N ASP A 142 6.60 5.08 5.67
CA ASP A 142 7.49 3.92 5.50
C ASP A 142 8.76 4.04 6.36
N PHE A 143 8.97 5.21 7.01
CA PHE A 143 10.04 5.41 7.96
C PHE A 143 9.71 4.69 9.26
N ARG A 144 10.23 3.49 9.39
CA ARG A 144 10.02 2.61 10.55
C ARG A 144 11.24 1.75 10.84
N LEU A 145 11.40 1.41 12.12
CA LEU A 145 12.33 0.40 12.58
C LEU A 145 11.56 -0.89 12.83
N MET A 146 12.14 -2.01 12.45
CA MET A 146 11.60 -3.36 12.66
C MET A 146 12.68 -4.22 13.31
N ASP A 147 12.32 -4.93 14.36
CA ASP A 147 13.12 -5.98 14.96
C ASP A 147 13.36 -7.14 13.97
N ARG A 148 14.44 -7.91 14.12
CA ARG A 148 14.77 -9.04 13.27
C ARG A 148 13.61 -10.02 13.11
N LYS A 149 12.92 -10.37 14.21
CA LYS A 149 11.76 -11.28 14.15
C LYS A 149 10.60 -10.77 13.32
N VAL A 150 10.40 -9.42 13.25
CA VAL A 150 9.38 -8.80 12.39
C VAL A 150 9.81 -8.90 10.94
N VAL A 151 11.10 -8.66 10.67
CA VAL A 151 11.68 -8.79 9.33
C VAL A 151 11.57 -10.22 8.83
N ASP A 152 11.90 -11.20 9.66
CA ASP A 152 11.83 -12.61 9.29
C ASP A 152 10.38 -13.02 8.99
N ALA A 153 9.43 -12.66 9.86
CA ALA A 153 7.99 -12.88 9.61
C ALA A 153 7.49 -12.16 8.35
N PHE A 154 7.97 -10.93 8.08
CA PHE A 154 7.64 -10.20 6.85
C PHE A 154 8.15 -10.92 5.60
N CYS A 155 9.33 -11.53 5.67
CA CYS A 155 9.92 -12.27 4.55
C CYS A 155 9.17 -13.57 4.25
N GLU A 156 8.50 -14.17 5.24
CA GLU A 156 7.65 -15.37 5.05
C GLU A 156 6.34 -15.07 4.34
N VAL A 157 5.90 -13.80 4.30
CA VAL A 157 4.68 -13.43 3.59
C VAL A 157 4.89 -13.49 2.07
N GLU A 158 4.15 -14.35 1.39
CA GLU A 158 4.29 -14.62 -0.05
C GLU A 158 3.42 -13.73 -0.95
N GLU A 159 2.60 -12.84 -0.37
CA GLU A 159 1.70 -11.96 -1.14
C GLU A 159 2.45 -11.16 -2.22
N ARG A 160 1.90 -11.18 -3.45
CA ARG A 160 2.48 -10.50 -4.62
C ARG A 160 2.14 -9.02 -4.67
N GLN A 161 0.92 -8.69 -4.31
CA GLN A 161 0.49 -7.29 -4.18
C GLN A 161 0.82 -6.79 -2.78
N ARG A 162 2.09 -6.46 -2.56
CA ARG A 162 2.58 -6.02 -1.26
C ARG A 162 2.16 -4.58 -0.99
N MET A 163 1.60 -4.35 0.18
CA MET A 163 1.52 -3.05 0.83
C MET A 163 2.35 -3.14 2.10
N PHE A 164 3.58 -2.67 2.04
CA PHE A 164 4.59 -2.82 3.09
C PHE A 164 4.03 -2.52 4.49
N ARG A 165 3.39 -1.36 4.64
CA ARG A 165 2.76 -0.95 5.90
C ARG A 165 1.65 -1.91 6.34
N GLY A 166 0.80 -2.30 5.40
CA GLY A 166 -0.34 -3.18 5.67
C GLY A 166 0.08 -4.56 6.16
N ILE A 167 1.13 -5.12 5.58
CA ILE A 167 1.67 -6.42 6.01
C ILE A 167 2.23 -6.33 7.42
N ILE A 168 3.05 -5.29 7.73
CA ILE A 168 3.63 -5.12 9.05
C ILE A 168 2.54 -4.92 10.12
N ASP A 169 1.49 -4.14 9.79
CA ASP A 169 0.35 -3.95 10.69
C ASP A 169 -0.46 -5.24 10.88
N TRP A 170 -0.60 -6.06 9.83
CA TRP A 170 -1.28 -7.36 9.88
C TRP A 170 -0.52 -8.39 10.72
N LEU A 171 0.82 -8.36 10.72
CA LEU A 171 1.65 -9.24 11.55
C LEU A 171 1.42 -9.06 13.06
N GLY A 172 0.91 -7.91 13.51
CA GLY A 172 0.41 -7.72 14.88
C GLY A 172 1.47 -7.62 15.98
N PHE A 173 2.74 -7.33 15.64
CA PHE A 173 3.81 -7.12 16.61
C PHE A 173 3.60 -5.86 17.47
N ARG A 174 4.24 -5.80 18.65
CA ARG A 174 4.16 -4.62 19.54
C ARG A 174 4.76 -3.39 18.90
N LYS A 175 3.95 -2.36 18.70
CA LYS A 175 4.38 -1.13 18.02
C LYS A 175 4.32 0.10 18.91
N THR A 176 5.32 0.96 18.72
CA THR A 176 5.40 2.29 19.32
C THR A 176 5.44 3.32 18.21
N SER A 177 4.75 4.45 18.39
CA SER A 177 4.69 5.51 17.40
C SER A 177 5.43 6.75 17.89
N LEU A 178 6.36 7.26 17.08
CA LEU A 178 7.04 8.52 17.29
C LEU A 178 6.55 9.56 16.28
N THR A 179 6.33 10.79 16.72
CA THR A 179 5.89 11.87 15.84
C THR A 179 7.06 12.70 15.32
N PHE A 180 7.00 13.06 14.04
CA PHE A 180 7.96 14.00 13.45
C PHE A 180 7.26 15.04 12.58
N GLN A 181 7.91 16.20 12.43
CA GLN A 181 7.45 17.20 11.46
C GLN A 181 8.23 17.00 10.17
N PRO A 182 7.54 16.78 9.03
CA PRO A 182 8.22 16.60 7.75
C PRO A 182 8.94 17.91 7.36
N GLU A 183 10.20 17.79 6.98
CA GLU A 183 10.90 18.89 6.32
C GLU A 183 10.34 19.08 4.90
N HIS A 184 10.46 20.33 4.38
CA HIS A 184 10.12 20.59 2.99
C HIS A 184 11.00 19.74 2.07
N ARG A 185 10.41 19.16 1.03
CA ARG A 185 11.17 18.43 0.00
C ARG A 185 12.32 19.28 -0.50
N LYS A 186 13.55 18.84 -0.25
CA LYS A 186 14.74 19.49 -0.77
C LYS A 186 15.02 19.08 -2.23
N PHE A 187 14.51 17.92 -2.67
CA PHE A 187 14.71 17.35 -4.02
C PHE A 187 13.49 16.56 -4.50
N GLY A 188 13.17 16.68 -5.80
CA GLY A 188 12.16 15.87 -6.48
C GLY A 188 10.79 16.54 -6.67
N ILE A 189 10.10 16.17 -7.78
CA ILE A 189 8.75 16.61 -8.12
C ILE A 189 7.77 15.52 -7.68
N SER A 190 6.62 15.89 -7.12
CA SER A 190 5.56 14.94 -6.76
C SER A 190 5.02 14.24 -8.02
N VAL A 191 5.27 12.94 -8.17
CA VAL A 191 4.90 12.14 -9.35
C VAL A 191 3.46 11.64 -9.28
N TYR A 192 2.72 11.89 -8.18
CA TYR A 192 1.35 11.38 -8.03
C TYR A 192 0.32 12.26 -8.72
N SER A 193 -0.08 11.87 -9.93
CA SER A 193 -1.30 12.35 -10.59
C SER A 193 -2.54 11.88 -9.83
N TYR A 194 -3.66 12.63 -9.88
CA TYR A 194 -4.95 12.24 -9.30
C TYR A 194 -5.43 10.87 -9.79
N THR A 195 -5.15 10.52 -11.04
CA THR A 195 -5.44 9.19 -11.61
C THR A 195 -4.65 8.07 -10.95
N LYS A 196 -3.37 8.30 -10.61
CA LYS A 196 -2.56 7.31 -9.88
C LYS A 196 -3.03 7.12 -8.43
N LEU A 197 -3.46 8.20 -7.76
CA LEU A 197 -4.05 8.13 -6.42
C LEU A 197 -5.38 7.38 -6.43
N LEU A 198 -6.24 7.60 -7.42
CA LEU A 198 -7.51 6.89 -7.59
C LEU A 198 -7.27 5.40 -7.85
N ASN A 199 -6.34 5.06 -8.75
CA ASN A 199 -5.97 3.67 -9.02
C ASN A 199 -5.36 2.98 -7.81
N LEU A 200 -4.54 3.67 -7.03
CA LEU A 200 -4.00 3.15 -5.77
C LEU A 200 -5.13 2.87 -4.77
N ALA A 201 -6.09 3.79 -4.64
CA ALA A 201 -7.24 3.63 -3.76
C ALA A 201 -8.11 2.43 -4.19
N ILE A 202 -8.44 2.32 -5.48
CA ILE A 202 -9.23 1.21 -6.03
C ILE A 202 -8.50 -0.13 -5.83
N ASN A 203 -7.21 -0.18 -6.14
CA ASN A 203 -6.41 -1.41 -5.97
C ASN A 203 -6.32 -1.82 -4.51
N SER A 204 -6.09 -0.87 -3.58
CA SER A 204 -6.09 -1.15 -2.15
C SER A 204 -7.46 -1.68 -1.69
N PHE A 205 -8.55 -1.03 -2.13
CA PHE A 205 -9.91 -1.43 -1.78
C PHE A 205 -10.25 -2.86 -2.23
N ILE A 206 -9.87 -3.23 -3.45
CA ILE A 206 -10.13 -4.57 -4.00
C ILE A 206 -9.18 -5.61 -3.37
N SER A 207 -7.94 -5.24 -2.98
CA SER A 207 -6.93 -6.18 -2.44
C SER A 207 -7.23 -6.60 -1.00
N TYR A 208 -7.69 -5.66 -0.18
CA TYR A 208 -7.84 -5.86 1.27
C TYR A 208 -9.28 -6.05 1.74
N SER A 209 -10.26 -6.11 0.83
CA SER A 209 -11.66 -6.19 1.22
C SER A 209 -12.50 -7.12 0.34
N SER A 210 -13.21 -8.03 0.99
CA SER A 210 -14.31 -8.81 0.36
C SER A 210 -15.61 -7.99 0.23
N ILE A 211 -15.64 -6.75 0.71
CA ILE A 211 -16.85 -5.90 0.72
C ILE A 211 -17.36 -5.58 -0.69
N PRO A 212 -16.52 -5.26 -1.71
CA PRO A 212 -17.05 -5.07 -3.06
C PRO A 212 -17.86 -6.26 -3.57
N LEU A 213 -17.41 -7.48 -3.24
CA LEU A 213 -18.13 -8.70 -3.61
C LEU A 213 -19.46 -8.84 -2.84
N LYS A 214 -19.46 -8.51 -1.53
CA LYS A 214 -20.67 -8.50 -0.69
C LYS A 214 -21.66 -7.42 -1.13
N LEU A 215 -21.17 -6.21 -1.47
CA LEU A 215 -22.03 -5.10 -1.95
C LEU A 215 -22.77 -5.47 -3.23
N ILE A 216 -22.13 -6.21 -4.15
CA ILE A 216 -22.80 -6.65 -5.37
C ILE A 216 -23.85 -7.73 -5.06
N GLY A 217 -23.55 -8.65 -4.15
CA GLY A 217 -24.56 -9.58 -3.68
C GLY A 217 -25.79 -8.86 -3.11
N ILE A 218 -25.57 -7.85 -2.26
CA ILE A 218 -26.63 -7.04 -1.67
C ILE A 218 -27.36 -6.22 -2.76
N LEU A 219 -26.63 -5.59 -3.69
CA LEU A 219 -27.22 -4.84 -4.79
C LEU A 219 -28.06 -5.74 -5.70
N GLY A 220 -27.56 -6.94 -6.01
CA GLY A 220 -28.31 -7.97 -6.75
C GLY A 220 -29.59 -8.37 -6.03
N LEU A 221 -29.52 -8.56 -4.71
CA LEU A 221 -30.69 -8.89 -3.88
C LEU A 221 -31.72 -7.74 -3.85
N LEU A 222 -31.26 -6.48 -3.74
CA LEU A 222 -32.13 -5.30 -3.77
C LEU A 222 -32.80 -5.12 -5.13
N ILE A 223 -32.06 -5.32 -6.23
CA ILE A 223 -32.63 -5.22 -7.59
C ILE A 223 -33.62 -6.35 -7.83
N THR A 224 -33.31 -7.57 -7.39
CA THR A 224 -34.23 -8.70 -7.47
C THR A 224 -35.50 -8.44 -6.66
N GLY A 225 -35.37 -7.91 -5.43
CA GLY A 225 -36.49 -7.51 -4.59
C GLY A 225 -37.33 -6.41 -5.22
N ALA A 226 -36.68 -5.36 -5.77
CA ALA A 226 -37.36 -4.27 -6.49
C ALA A 226 -38.06 -4.77 -7.77
N GLY A 227 -37.40 -5.68 -8.51
CA GLY A 227 -37.98 -6.33 -9.69
C GLY A 227 -39.23 -7.17 -9.34
N LEU A 228 -39.15 -7.98 -8.30
CA LEU A 228 -40.28 -8.78 -7.81
C LEU A 228 -41.43 -7.90 -7.29
N SER A 229 -41.12 -6.85 -6.53
CA SER A 229 -42.16 -5.92 -6.05
C SER A 229 -42.79 -5.14 -7.19
N GLY A 230 -42.01 -4.69 -8.17
CA GLY A 230 -42.51 -4.06 -9.39
C GLY A 230 -43.36 -5.02 -10.22
N PHE A 231 -42.94 -6.26 -10.39
CA PHE A 231 -43.73 -7.29 -11.08
C PHE A 231 -45.03 -7.57 -10.37
N LEU A 232 -45.01 -7.69 -9.03
CA LEU A 232 -46.25 -7.87 -8.22
C LEU A 232 -47.19 -6.70 -8.32
N TRP A 233 -46.66 -5.46 -8.25
CA TRP A 233 -47.43 -4.21 -8.47
C TRP A 233 -48.13 -4.21 -9.82
N MET A 234 -47.45 -4.68 -10.87
CA MET A 234 -47.98 -4.70 -12.22
C MET A 234 -49.10 -5.74 -12.35
N ILE A 235 -48.94 -6.94 -11.73
CA ILE A 235 -50.01 -7.95 -11.68
C ILE A 235 -51.24 -7.36 -10.99
N VAL A 236 -51.05 -6.70 -9.81
CA VAL A 236 -52.14 -6.11 -9.03
C VAL A 236 -52.88 -5.04 -9.84
N THR A 237 -52.14 -4.10 -10.44
CA THR A 237 -52.74 -3.01 -11.23
C THR A 237 -53.44 -3.51 -12.49
N THR A 238 -52.93 -4.56 -13.15
CA THR A 238 -53.61 -5.17 -14.31
C THR A 238 -54.88 -5.89 -13.92
N ILE A 239 -54.96 -6.45 -12.70
CA ILE A 239 -56.16 -7.13 -12.22
C ILE A 239 -57.23 -6.15 -11.69
N VAL A 240 -56.76 -5.13 -10.91
CA VAL A 240 -57.66 -4.23 -10.17
C VAL A 240 -58.05 -2.99 -10.98
N ALA A 241 -57.13 -2.47 -11.82
CA ALA A 241 -57.33 -1.19 -12.55
C ALA A 241 -57.25 -1.40 -14.08
N ARG A 242 -58.04 -2.29 -14.59
CA ARG A 242 -58.07 -2.74 -16.01
C ARG A 242 -58.17 -1.59 -17.05
N GLU A 243 -58.68 -0.42 -16.71
CA GLU A 243 -58.92 0.66 -17.66
C GLU A 243 -57.79 1.68 -17.79
N TYR A 244 -56.86 1.72 -16.82
CA TYR A 244 -55.83 2.81 -16.75
C TYR A 244 -54.42 2.37 -17.12
N TRP A 245 -54.09 1.08 -17.13
CA TRP A 245 -52.73 0.62 -17.33
C TRP A 245 -52.65 -0.45 -18.40
N ASN A 246 -52.42 -0.01 -19.66
CA ASN A 246 -52.25 -0.92 -20.81
C ASN A 246 -50.76 -1.18 -21.07
N TYR A 247 -50.08 -1.89 -20.17
CA TYR A 247 -48.75 -2.38 -20.46
C TYR A 247 -48.80 -3.67 -21.25
N THR A 248 -48.04 -3.71 -22.34
CA THR A 248 -47.87 -4.99 -23.07
C THR A 248 -46.99 -5.94 -22.23
N PRO A 249 -47.35 -7.22 -22.09
CA PRO A 249 -46.53 -8.21 -21.38
C PRO A 249 -45.06 -8.21 -21.83
N LEU A 250 -44.83 -7.93 -23.11
CA LEU A 250 -43.53 -7.89 -23.72
C LEU A 250 -42.65 -6.76 -23.16
N ALA A 251 -43.20 -5.58 -22.86
CA ALA A 251 -42.48 -4.46 -22.29
C ALA A 251 -41.87 -4.78 -20.90
N PHE A 252 -42.62 -5.55 -20.10
CA PHE A 252 -42.16 -6.01 -18.80
C PHE A 252 -41.02 -7.00 -18.89
N VAL A 253 -41.15 -7.99 -19.76
CA VAL A 253 -40.09 -9.00 -19.98
C VAL A 253 -38.81 -8.34 -20.47
N VAL A 254 -38.90 -7.36 -21.36
CA VAL A 254 -37.73 -6.65 -21.88
C VAL A 254 -37.04 -5.83 -20.77
N VAL A 255 -37.77 -5.06 -19.97
CA VAL A 255 -37.19 -4.24 -18.89
C VAL A 255 -36.52 -5.12 -17.83
N ILE A 256 -37.21 -6.18 -17.38
CA ILE A 256 -36.62 -7.12 -16.40
C ILE A 256 -35.37 -7.79 -16.97
N ASN A 257 -35.42 -8.23 -18.22
CA ASN A 257 -34.25 -8.88 -18.87
C ASN A 257 -33.07 -7.93 -18.98
N LEU A 258 -33.30 -6.66 -19.29
CA LEU A 258 -32.26 -5.63 -19.41
C LEU A 258 -31.60 -5.35 -18.05
N ILE A 259 -32.38 -5.25 -16.97
CA ILE A 259 -31.89 -5.08 -15.60
C ILE A 259 -31.09 -6.31 -15.19
N MET A 260 -31.61 -7.51 -15.39
CA MET A 260 -30.94 -8.78 -15.04
C MET A 260 -29.62 -8.92 -15.78
N THR A 261 -29.59 -8.59 -17.07
CA THR A 261 -28.37 -8.62 -17.89
C THR A 261 -27.33 -7.62 -17.35
N GLY A 262 -27.75 -6.41 -16.96
CA GLY A 262 -26.86 -5.40 -16.35
C GLY A 262 -26.24 -5.88 -15.04
N VAL A 263 -27.03 -6.51 -14.18
CA VAL A 263 -26.55 -7.09 -12.91
C VAL A 263 -25.56 -8.22 -13.16
N ILE A 264 -25.88 -9.14 -14.07
CA ILE A 264 -24.98 -10.26 -14.42
C ILE A 264 -23.66 -9.76 -14.98
N LEU A 265 -23.68 -8.79 -15.92
CA LEU A 265 -22.45 -8.22 -16.48
C LEU A 265 -21.61 -7.51 -15.41
N THR A 266 -22.24 -6.79 -14.48
CA THR A 266 -21.53 -6.15 -13.37
C THR A 266 -20.89 -7.17 -12.44
N ALA A 267 -21.62 -8.23 -12.08
CA ALA A 267 -21.11 -9.32 -11.26
C ALA A 267 -19.92 -10.04 -11.93
N LEU A 268 -20.03 -10.36 -13.23
CA LEU A 268 -18.95 -10.97 -14.02
C LEU A 268 -17.72 -10.06 -14.10
N GLY A 269 -17.91 -8.75 -14.28
CA GLY A 269 -16.82 -7.77 -14.29
C GLY A 269 -16.04 -7.76 -12.99
N LEU A 270 -16.72 -7.84 -11.85
CA LEU A 270 -16.04 -7.92 -10.55
C LEU A 270 -15.40 -9.27 -10.28
N MET A 271 -16.05 -10.37 -10.64
CA MET A 271 -15.43 -11.69 -10.57
C MET A 271 -14.12 -11.73 -11.36
N SER A 272 -14.09 -11.11 -12.54
CA SER A 272 -12.89 -10.98 -13.37
C SER A 272 -11.73 -10.30 -12.65
N LEU A 273 -11.99 -9.25 -11.85
CA LEU A 273 -10.97 -8.57 -11.05
C LEU A 273 -10.38 -9.48 -9.95
N TYR A 274 -11.23 -10.27 -9.27
CA TYR A 274 -10.76 -11.22 -8.26
C TYR A 274 -9.99 -12.37 -8.89
N ILE A 275 -10.49 -12.93 -10.00
CA ILE A 275 -9.79 -13.98 -10.75
C ILE A 275 -8.42 -13.48 -11.22
N SER A 276 -8.33 -12.25 -11.73
CA SER A 276 -7.05 -11.65 -12.13
C SER A 276 -6.04 -11.58 -10.99
N LYS A 277 -6.51 -11.29 -9.76
CA LYS A 277 -5.63 -11.28 -8.58
C LYS A 277 -5.19 -12.68 -8.18
N ILE A 278 -6.13 -13.62 -8.10
CA ILE A 278 -5.82 -15.03 -7.83
C ILE A 278 -4.83 -15.56 -8.88
N TYR A 279 -5.04 -15.22 -10.14
CA TYR A 279 -4.14 -15.59 -11.22
C TYR A 279 -2.72 -15.04 -11.02
N SER A 280 -2.58 -13.78 -10.59
CA SER A 280 -1.27 -13.18 -10.31
C SER A 280 -0.54 -13.87 -9.14
N GLU A 281 -1.27 -14.32 -8.11
CA GLU A 281 -0.71 -15.08 -7.00
C GLU A 281 -0.28 -16.49 -7.44
N VAL A 282 -1.13 -17.20 -8.19
CA VAL A 282 -0.86 -18.58 -8.66
C VAL A 282 0.31 -18.65 -9.64
N GLN A 283 0.57 -17.58 -10.42
CA GLN A 283 1.72 -17.55 -11.34
C GLN A 283 3.08 -17.72 -10.65
N ASN A 284 3.16 -17.46 -9.37
CA ASN A 284 4.36 -17.60 -8.54
C ASN A 284 5.65 -17.01 -9.14
N ARG A 285 5.56 -15.90 -9.89
CA ARG A 285 6.73 -15.20 -10.44
C ARG A 285 7.50 -14.53 -9.30
N PRO A 286 8.84 -14.45 -9.31
CA PRO A 286 9.61 -13.68 -8.33
C PRO A 286 9.10 -12.25 -8.21
N LEU A 287 9.05 -11.70 -6.99
CA LEU A 287 8.62 -10.32 -6.74
C LEU A 287 9.46 -9.32 -7.52
N TYR A 288 10.76 -9.57 -7.57
CA TYR A 288 11.75 -8.77 -8.28
C TYR A 288 12.85 -9.66 -8.86
N THR A 289 13.60 -9.09 -9.78
CA THR A 289 14.83 -9.70 -10.31
C THR A 289 15.97 -8.73 -10.08
N VAL A 290 17.05 -9.20 -9.46
CA VAL A 290 18.25 -8.41 -9.21
C VAL A 290 19.12 -8.43 -10.46
N ARG A 291 19.55 -7.24 -10.92
CA ARG A 291 20.51 -7.09 -12.02
C ARG A 291 21.93 -7.16 -11.50
N LYS A 292 22.22 -6.45 -10.41
CA LYS A 292 23.56 -6.31 -9.84
C LYS A 292 23.48 -6.10 -8.33
N THR A 293 24.44 -6.65 -7.61
CA THR A 293 24.65 -6.36 -6.19
C THR A 293 26.07 -5.90 -5.95
N LEU A 294 26.29 -4.95 -5.02
CA LEU A 294 27.60 -4.49 -4.60
C LEU A 294 27.71 -4.59 -3.09
N ASN A 295 28.86 -5.03 -2.59
CA ASN A 295 29.18 -5.24 -1.18
C ASN A 295 28.23 -6.16 -0.42
N MET A 296 27.37 -6.93 -1.11
CA MET A 296 26.51 -7.92 -0.45
C MET A 296 27.36 -9.15 -0.08
N LYS A 297 27.34 -9.54 1.20
CA LYS A 297 27.92 -10.83 1.60
C LYS A 297 27.07 -11.95 0.98
N LYS A 298 27.75 -12.90 0.36
CA LYS A 298 27.11 -14.13 -0.14
C LYS A 298 26.63 -14.99 1.00
#